data_e02a1d6eb831d9357ddc869c2cb2a772
#
_entry.id   e02a1d6eb831d9357ddc869c2cb2a772
#
_cell.length_a   1.000
_cell.length_b   1.000
_cell.length_c   1.000
_cell.angle_alpha   90.00
_cell.angle_beta   90.00
_cell.angle_gamma   90.00
#
_symmetry.space_group_name_H-M   'P 1'
#
loop_
_entity.id
_entity.type
_entity.pdbx_description
1 polymer ?
#
loop_
_entity_poly.entity_id
_entity_poly.type
_entity_poly.pdbx_seq_one_letter_code
_entity_poly.pdbx_strand_id
1 'polypeptide(L)'
;MIYENERTEFKEQFIPEIYKEVIAFANTEGGVIFIGVDDEGNAVGLDNVDETYTKVTNGIRDAILPDVTMFVKYTLENGNIIRIEVGEGTYKPYYLKSKGLKSSGVYVRQGASSVPASPEQIRQMIKEADGEDFESFRALNQNLTFQSAADIFARNKVAFSEEKYFQLGIRNHESKLYTNLALLLSDQCRHTVKIAIFSDEDNTVFQDKKEFSGSIFRQLEEAYEYLQLCNRNRAEILGLERQDHWDYPEAALREALINALIHRDYSYSGSIIININQKQTEFISIGGLLPGISPEDIKNGISLSRNPKLAEIFHRLRFIESYGTGIRRIFALYKKCSKQPEIFVTSHSFRIVLPNMNEAGMIQETYNGKVDNDKVLMDKKHPAN
;
A
#
# COMPACT_ATOMS: atom_id res chain seq x y z
N MET A 1 -12.51 30.76 20.83
CA MET A 1 -11.09 31.19 20.65
C MET A 1 -10.45 30.16 19.70
N ILE A 2 -9.81 30.61 18.64
CA ILE A 2 -9.01 29.78 17.75
C ILE A 2 -7.60 29.91 18.29
N TYR A 3 -6.92 28.78 18.46
CA TYR A 3 -5.50 28.73 18.88
C TYR A 3 -4.66 28.22 17.74
N GLU A 4 -3.37 28.56 17.75
CA GLU A 4 -2.39 27.92 16.86
C GLU A 4 -2.40 26.39 17.03
N ASN A 5 -2.38 25.68 15.94
CA ASN A 5 -2.43 24.22 15.92
C ASN A 5 -1.78 23.68 14.63
N GLU A 6 -1.95 22.39 14.36
CA GLU A 6 -1.36 21.75 13.17
C GLU A 6 -1.77 22.41 11.85
N ARG A 7 -2.93 23.10 11.80
CA ARG A 7 -3.51 23.70 10.60
C ARG A 7 -3.74 25.21 10.69
N THR A 8 -3.32 25.85 11.77
CA THR A 8 -3.57 27.30 11.97
C THR A 8 -2.32 27.97 12.52
N GLU A 9 -1.94 29.10 11.93
CA GLU A 9 -0.80 29.93 12.32
C GLU A 9 -1.21 31.39 12.39
N PHE A 10 -0.75 32.13 13.40
CA PHE A 10 -1.00 33.55 13.59
C PHE A 10 0.28 34.37 13.43
N LYS A 11 0.15 35.56 12.88
CA LYS A 11 1.23 36.54 12.78
C LYS A 11 0.65 37.95 12.90
N GLU A 12 1.18 38.73 13.82
CA GLU A 12 0.76 40.13 13.98
C GLU A 12 1.09 40.96 12.73
N GLN A 13 2.22 40.67 12.10
CA GLN A 13 2.71 41.42 10.94
C GLN A 13 3.31 40.49 9.90
N PHE A 14 3.44 40.98 8.67
CA PHE A 14 4.15 40.23 7.63
C PHE A 14 5.66 40.23 7.91
N ILE A 15 6.21 39.03 8.04
CA ILE A 15 7.64 38.74 8.16
C ILE A 15 8.03 37.65 7.16
N PRO A 16 9.27 37.63 6.63
CA PRO A 16 9.70 36.62 5.65
C PRO A 16 9.61 35.16 6.14
N GLU A 17 9.54 34.97 7.46
CA GLU A 17 9.32 33.67 8.10
C GLU A 17 8.01 33.02 7.65
N ILE A 18 7.01 33.79 7.25
CA ILE A 18 5.73 33.28 6.70
C ILE A 18 5.93 32.32 5.53
N TYR A 19 6.98 32.48 4.74
CA TYR A 19 7.28 31.56 3.63
C TYR A 19 7.58 30.14 4.13
N LYS A 20 8.15 29.99 5.34
CA LYS A 20 8.38 28.67 5.95
C LYS A 20 7.05 28.00 6.32
N GLU A 21 6.11 28.79 6.81
CA GLU A 21 4.77 28.28 7.18
C GLU A 21 4.00 27.83 5.93
N VAL A 22 4.02 28.62 4.86
CA VAL A 22 3.41 28.25 3.58
C VAL A 22 4.04 26.97 3.03
N ILE A 23 5.38 26.84 3.07
CA ILE A 23 6.08 25.63 2.64
C ILE A 23 5.69 24.44 3.50
N ALA A 24 5.64 24.60 4.83
CA ALA A 24 5.31 23.53 5.75
C ALA A 24 3.87 23.03 5.52
N PHE A 25 2.91 23.91 5.33
CA PHE A 25 1.53 23.57 5.01
C PHE A 25 1.43 22.88 3.63
N ALA A 26 2.09 23.41 2.60
CA ALA A 26 2.07 22.81 1.27
C ALA A 26 2.71 21.40 1.24
N ASN A 27 3.71 21.15 2.08
CA ASN A 27 4.38 19.85 2.22
C ASN A 27 3.62 18.85 3.10
N THR A 28 2.58 19.31 3.85
CA THR A 28 1.78 18.45 4.72
C THR A 28 0.31 18.47 4.29
N GLU A 29 -0.63 18.60 5.20
CA GLU A 29 -2.07 18.50 4.95
C GLU A 29 -2.75 19.85 4.67
N GLY A 30 -1.96 20.89 4.43
CA GLY A 30 -2.46 22.25 4.27
C GLY A 30 -2.77 22.93 5.61
N GLY A 31 -3.21 24.20 5.54
CA GLY A 31 -3.56 25.00 6.71
C GLY A 31 -3.90 26.43 6.38
N VAL A 32 -4.05 27.25 7.40
CA VAL A 32 -4.43 28.66 7.29
C VAL A 32 -3.46 29.54 8.12
N ILE A 33 -3.01 30.63 7.51
CA ILE A 33 -2.19 31.64 8.17
C ILE A 33 -3.00 32.93 8.24
N PHE A 34 -3.06 33.56 9.41
CA PHE A 34 -3.66 34.86 9.60
C PHE A 34 -2.57 35.92 9.88
N ILE A 35 -2.58 37.01 9.11
CA ILE A 35 -1.68 38.14 9.33
C ILE A 35 -2.52 39.31 9.81
N GLY A 36 -2.16 39.91 10.94
CA GLY A 36 -2.91 40.92 11.71
C GLY A 36 -3.60 40.29 12.92
N VAL A 37 -3.12 39.12 13.39
CA VAL A 37 -3.62 38.41 14.57
C VAL A 37 -2.44 38.09 15.49
N ASP A 38 -2.62 38.33 16.80
CA ASP A 38 -1.62 38.02 17.83
C ASP A 38 -1.61 36.53 18.19
N ASP A 39 -0.64 36.09 19.00
CA ASP A 39 -0.46 34.69 19.41
C ASP A 39 -1.64 34.21 20.30
N GLU A 40 -2.41 35.10 20.93
CA GLU A 40 -3.61 34.79 21.69
C GLU A 40 -4.88 34.66 20.80
N GLY A 41 -4.76 34.95 19.50
CA GLY A 41 -5.87 34.90 18.54
C GLY A 41 -6.72 36.18 18.51
N ASN A 42 -6.23 37.30 19.05
CA ASN A 42 -6.93 38.56 18.97
C ASN A 42 -6.59 39.30 17.67
N ALA A 43 -7.60 39.91 17.06
CA ALA A 43 -7.43 40.73 15.87
C ALA A 43 -6.73 42.05 16.20
N VAL A 44 -5.45 42.18 15.83
CA VAL A 44 -4.68 43.43 15.97
C VAL A 44 -4.89 44.30 14.71
N GLY A 45 -5.00 43.68 13.55
CA GLY A 45 -5.15 44.35 12.26
C GLY A 45 -3.84 44.88 11.69
N LEU A 46 -3.88 45.28 10.44
CA LEU A 46 -2.74 45.81 9.68
C LEU A 46 -2.99 47.25 9.32
N ASP A 47 -1.96 48.11 9.45
CA ASP A 47 -2.04 49.56 9.12
C ASP A 47 -2.12 49.78 7.59
N ASN A 48 -1.34 49.04 6.80
CA ASN A 48 -1.25 49.14 5.34
C ASN A 48 -1.60 47.82 4.65
N VAL A 49 -2.89 47.47 4.65
CA VAL A 49 -3.38 46.18 4.16
C VAL A 49 -3.02 45.93 2.69
N ASP A 50 -3.26 46.90 1.79
CA ASP A 50 -3.02 46.75 0.35
C ASP A 50 -1.56 46.55 0.02
N GLU A 51 -0.66 47.28 0.67
CA GLU A 51 0.77 47.12 0.52
C GLU A 51 1.24 45.77 1.04
N THR A 52 0.75 45.38 2.22
CA THR A 52 1.07 44.08 2.84
C THR A 52 0.55 42.94 2.00
N TYR A 53 -0.69 43.04 1.50
CA TYR A 53 -1.27 42.03 0.60
C TYR A 53 -0.42 41.80 -0.66
N THR A 54 0.00 42.91 -1.29
CA THR A 54 0.88 42.85 -2.48
C THR A 54 2.25 42.23 -2.15
N LYS A 55 2.85 42.58 -1.01
CA LYS A 55 4.12 41.99 -0.56
C LYS A 55 3.99 40.48 -0.29
N VAL A 56 2.94 40.06 0.37
CA VAL A 56 2.66 38.66 0.67
C VAL A 56 2.49 37.84 -0.59
N THR A 57 1.62 38.27 -1.49
CA THR A 57 1.31 37.53 -2.72
C THR A 57 2.50 37.38 -3.64
N ASN A 58 3.22 38.51 -3.90
CA ASN A 58 4.44 38.47 -4.70
C ASN A 58 5.56 37.69 -4.01
N GLY A 59 5.73 37.87 -2.71
CA GLY A 59 6.78 37.21 -1.95
C GLY A 59 6.63 35.69 -1.94
N ILE A 60 5.42 35.16 -1.75
CA ILE A 60 5.15 33.71 -1.78
C ILE A 60 5.47 33.16 -3.15
N ARG A 61 5.02 33.81 -4.24
CA ARG A 61 5.30 33.39 -5.62
C ARG A 61 6.80 33.38 -5.92
N ASP A 62 7.53 34.40 -5.48
CA ASP A 62 8.94 34.60 -5.88
C ASP A 62 9.94 33.83 -5.01
N ALA A 63 9.55 33.51 -3.76
CA ALA A 63 10.44 32.89 -2.77
C ALA A 63 10.33 31.35 -2.70
N ILE A 64 9.24 30.74 -3.19
CA ILE A 64 8.96 29.32 -3.04
C ILE A 64 9.06 28.58 -4.37
N LEU A 65 9.70 27.44 -4.37
CA LEU A 65 9.78 26.50 -5.49
C LEU A 65 9.40 25.10 -5.04
N PRO A 66 8.77 24.25 -5.93
CA PRO A 66 8.09 24.64 -7.17
C PRO A 66 7.00 25.69 -6.94
N ASP A 67 6.37 26.18 -8.02
CA ASP A 67 5.29 27.17 -7.91
C ASP A 67 4.14 26.66 -7.04
N VAL A 68 3.90 27.34 -5.92
CA VAL A 68 2.87 26.97 -4.91
C VAL A 68 1.55 27.73 -5.12
N THR A 69 1.52 28.70 -6.03
CA THR A 69 0.41 29.69 -6.14
C THR A 69 -0.95 29.05 -6.42
N MET A 70 -0.99 27.92 -7.11
CA MET A 70 -2.23 27.17 -7.37
C MET A 70 -2.88 26.59 -6.10
N PHE A 71 -2.11 26.44 -5.03
CA PHE A 71 -2.56 25.87 -3.74
C PHE A 71 -2.77 26.93 -2.68
N VAL A 72 -2.59 28.24 -3.01
CA VAL A 72 -2.70 29.34 -2.06
C VAL A 72 -3.85 30.25 -2.45
N LYS A 73 -4.75 30.47 -1.50
CA LYS A 73 -5.86 31.45 -1.62
C LYS A 73 -5.68 32.54 -0.59
N TYR A 74 -5.97 33.76 -1.00
CA TYR A 74 -5.86 34.96 -0.17
C TYR A 74 -7.22 35.60 0.01
N THR A 75 -7.62 35.91 1.23
CA THR A 75 -8.85 36.63 1.57
C THR A 75 -8.58 37.70 2.61
N LEU A 76 -9.32 38.80 2.55
CA LEU A 76 -9.31 39.82 3.55
C LEU A 76 -10.49 39.61 4.54
N GLU A 77 -10.19 39.53 5.81
CA GLU A 77 -11.19 39.42 6.89
C GLU A 77 -11.23 40.72 7.69
N ASN A 78 -12.43 41.17 8.03
CA ASN A 78 -12.70 42.44 8.75
C ASN A 78 -12.03 43.69 8.16
N GLY A 79 -11.58 43.60 6.87
CA GLY A 79 -10.95 44.71 6.17
C GLY A 79 -9.48 44.97 6.47
N ASN A 80 -8.91 44.36 7.50
CA ASN A 80 -7.53 44.62 7.95
C ASN A 80 -6.73 43.35 8.41
N ILE A 81 -7.27 42.15 8.15
CA ILE A 81 -6.60 40.89 8.41
C ILE A 81 -6.46 40.14 7.06
N ILE A 82 -5.27 39.64 6.77
CA ILE A 82 -5.05 38.79 5.59
C ILE A 82 -5.09 37.32 6.02
N ARG A 83 -6.05 36.59 5.47
CA ARG A 83 -6.15 35.15 5.63
C ARG A 83 -5.55 34.47 4.39
N ILE A 84 -4.55 33.62 4.62
CA ILE A 84 -3.87 32.83 3.60
C ILE A 84 -4.26 31.36 3.82
N GLU A 85 -5.01 30.78 2.92
CA GLU A 85 -5.37 29.38 2.93
C GLU A 85 -4.41 28.63 2.02
N VAL A 86 -3.64 27.70 2.56
CA VAL A 86 -2.66 26.89 1.85
C VAL A 86 -3.19 25.47 1.77
N GLY A 87 -3.41 24.96 0.57
CA GLY A 87 -3.74 23.57 0.33
C GLY A 87 -2.51 22.68 0.32
N GLU A 88 -2.73 21.38 0.45
CA GLU A 88 -1.68 20.39 0.22
C GLU A 88 -1.21 20.46 -1.23
N GLY A 89 0.10 20.62 -1.43
CA GLY A 89 0.70 20.70 -2.75
C GLY A 89 0.98 19.33 -3.37
N THR A 90 0.87 19.22 -4.69
CA THR A 90 1.08 17.96 -5.43
C THR A 90 2.50 17.74 -5.89
N TYR A 91 3.33 18.79 -5.95
CA TYR A 91 4.72 18.71 -6.44
C TYR A 91 5.74 18.86 -5.28
N LYS A 92 5.53 18.08 -4.22
CA LYS A 92 6.43 18.08 -3.05
C LYS A 92 7.83 17.55 -3.43
N PRO A 93 8.89 18.04 -2.77
CA PRO A 93 8.87 19.02 -1.69
C PRO A 93 8.94 20.46 -2.19
N TYR A 94 8.11 21.32 -1.61
CA TYR A 94 8.23 22.77 -1.73
C TYR A 94 9.35 23.28 -0.84
N TYR A 95 10.11 24.27 -1.32
CA TYR A 95 11.27 24.77 -0.60
C TYR A 95 11.55 26.25 -0.86
N LEU A 96 12.29 26.89 0.06
CA LEU A 96 12.77 28.25 -0.12
C LEU A 96 13.83 28.28 -1.24
N LYS A 97 13.56 29.03 -2.30
CA LYS A 97 14.46 29.23 -3.45
C LYS A 97 15.87 29.67 -3.02
N SER A 98 15.97 30.59 -2.03
CA SER A 98 17.23 31.10 -1.52
C SER A 98 18.10 30.06 -0.79
N LYS A 99 17.46 29.00 -0.25
CA LYS A 99 18.16 27.96 0.51
C LYS A 99 18.33 26.66 -0.29
N GLY A 100 17.52 26.46 -1.35
CA GLY A 100 17.56 25.27 -2.19
C GLY A 100 16.93 24.05 -1.55
N LEU A 101 16.92 22.93 -2.31
CA LEU A 101 16.32 21.66 -1.94
C LEU A 101 17.19 20.89 -0.94
N LYS A 102 17.15 21.27 0.31
CA LYS A 102 17.87 20.68 1.44
C LYS A 102 17.14 20.98 2.75
N SER A 103 17.48 20.29 3.84
CA SER A 103 16.82 20.46 5.17
C SER A 103 16.64 21.92 5.60
N SER A 104 17.59 22.81 5.31
CA SER A 104 17.48 24.23 5.66
C SER A 104 16.47 25.02 4.81
N GLY A 105 16.00 24.45 3.69
CA GLY A 105 15.05 25.07 2.76
C GLY A 105 13.67 24.42 2.72
N VAL A 106 13.56 23.15 3.13
CA VAL A 106 12.30 22.37 3.16
C VAL A 106 11.74 22.33 4.57
N TYR A 107 10.47 22.63 4.74
CA TYR A 107 9.79 22.64 6.04
C TYR A 107 8.55 21.76 6.01
N VAL A 108 8.22 21.17 7.16
CA VAL A 108 7.03 20.34 7.40
C VAL A 108 6.37 20.76 8.72
N ARG A 109 5.07 20.55 8.87
CA ARG A 109 4.37 20.78 10.15
C ARG A 109 4.62 19.61 11.08
N GLN A 110 4.92 19.95 12.33
CA GLN A 110 5.01 18.99 13.43
C GLN A 110 4.31 19.62 14.65
N GLY A 111 3.06 19.23 14.88
CA GLY A 111 2.18 19.94 15.79
C GLY A 111 1.96 21.39 15.31
N ALA A 112 1.99 22.35 16.23
CA ALA A 112 1.85 23.77 15.91
C ALA A 112 3.14 24.46 15.38
N SER A 113 4.20 23.69 15.02
CA SER A 113 5.47 24.29 14.59
C SER A 113 5.86 23.84 13.19
N SER A 114 6.49 24.75 12.42
CA SER A 114 7.14 24.46 11.16
C SER A 114 8.62 24.14 11.36
N VAL A 115 9.00 22.89 11.16
CA VAL A 115 10.35 22.39 11.39
C VAL A 115 11.04 22.03 10.07
N PRO A 116 12.40 22.13 9.99
CA PRO A 116 13.13 21.64 8.82
C PRO A 116 12.91 20.16 8.61
N ALA A 117 12.61 19.76 7.36
CA ALA A 117 12.47 18.35 7.00
C ALA A 117 13.82 17.63 7.08
N SER A 118 13.80 16.38 7.54
CA SER A 118 15.00 15.53 7.49
C SER A 118 15.37 15.15 6.04
N PRO A 119 16.63 14.77 5.78
CA PRO A 119 17.02 14.28 4.46
C PRO A 119 16.18 13.08 3.99
N GLU A 120 15.73 12.25 4.92
CA GLU A 120 14.89 11.09 4.66
C GLU A 120 13.48 11.53 4.23
N GLN A 121 12.88 12.50 4.94
CA GLN A 121 11.59 13.07 4.58
C GLN A 121 11.62 13.76 3.20
N ILE A 122 12.69 14.50 2.90
CA ILE A 122 12.88 15.13 1.59
C ILE A 122 12.93 14.07 0.48
N ARG A 123 13.73 13.00 0.66
CA ARG A 123 13.78 11.89 -0.30
C ARG A 123 12.43 11.23 -0.49
N GLN A 124 11.67 11.06 0.60
CA GLN A 124 10.34 10.47 0.54
C GLN A 124 9.37 11.35 -0.27
N MET A 125 9.37 12.67 -0.01
CA MET A 125 8.54 13.63 -0.77
C MET A 125 8.90 13.67 -2.25
N ILE A 126 10.19 13.63 -2.61
CA ILE A 126 10.63 13.56 -4.02
C ILE A 126 10.10 12.28 -4.66
N LYS A 127 10.27 11.15 -3.98
CA LYS A 127 9.79 9.85 -4.46
C LYS A 127 8.28 9.82 -4.71
N GLU A 128 7.51 10.49 -3.85
CA GLU A 128 6.05 10.56 -3.96
C GLU A 128 5.59 11.52 -5.07
N ALA A 129 6.30 12.64 -5.27
CA ALA A 129 5.94 13.68 -6.23
C ALA A 129 6.32 13.34 -7.68
N ASP A 130 7.49 12.77 -7.89
CA ASP A 130 7.99 12.47 -9.24
C ASP A 130 7.33 11.23 -9.85
N GLY A 131 6.53 10.47 -9.06
CA GLY A 131 5.92 9.22 -9.50
C GLY A 131 6.96 8.20 -9.97
N GLU A 132 8.23 8.44 -9.65
CA GLU A 132 9.31 7.50 -9.94
C GLU A 132 9.25 6.37 -8.91
N ASP A 133 8.66 5.27 -9.33
CA ASP A 133 8.64 4.04 -8.56
C ASP A 133 10.05 3.51 -8.34
N PHE A 134 10.30 2.91 -7.17
CA PHE A 134 11.58 2.26 -6.85
C PHE A 134 12.13 1.44 -8.03
N GLU A 135 11.25 0.77 -8.75
CA GLU A 135 11.59 -0.11 -9.87
C GLU A 135 12.23 0.62 -11.05
N SER A 136 11.97 1.92 -11.24
CA SER A 136 12.50 2.74 -12.34
C SER A 136 13.90 3.31 -12.06
N PHE A 137 14.31 3.38 -10.80
CA PHE A 137 15.65 3.87 -10.44
C PHE A 137 16.76 2.93 -10.91
N ARG A 138 17.93 3.50 -11.15
CA ARG A 138 19.14 2.76 -11.51
C ARG A 138 19.50 1.74 -10.41
N ALA A 139 19.70 0.49 -10.80
CA ALA A 139 20.26 -0.52 -9.92
C ALA A 139 21.74 -0.21 -9.61
N LEU A 140 22.15 -0.37 -8.36
CA LEU A 140 23.55 -0.22 -7.96
C LEU A 140 24.43 -1.31 -8.58
N ASN A 141 23.94 -2.54 -8.64
CA ASN A 141 24.61 -3.64 -9.32
C ASN A 141 24.22 -3.67 -10.79
N GLN A 142 25.19 -3.55 -11.68
CA GLN A 142 25.00 -3.61 -13.14
C GLN A 142 25.44 -4.97 -13.74
N ASN A 143 26.00 -5.85 -12.92
CA ASN A 143 26.37 -7.22 -13.34
C ASN A 143 25.24 -8.17 -12.95
N LEU A 144 24.19 -8.21 -13.77
CA LEU A 144 22.98 -8.98 -13.53
C LEU A 144 22.86 -10.12 -14.50
N THR A 145 22.41 -11.29 -14.01
CA THR A 145 22.02 -12.46 -14.80
C THR A 145 20.52 -12.73 -14.59
N PHE A 146 19.88 -13.34 -15.59
CA PHE A 146 18.43 -13.48 -15.62
C PHE A 146 17.99 -14.90 -15.98
N GLN A 147 18.70 -15.93 -15.52
CA GLN A 147 18.38 -17.30 -15.89
C GLN A 147 16.95 -17.68 -15.47
N SER A 148 16.61 -17.45 -14.22
CA SER A 148 15.26 -17.75 -13.70
C SER A 148 14.17 -16.98 -14.44
N ALA A 149 14.41 -15.71 -14.77
CA ALA A 149 13.47 -14.90 -15.53
C ALA A 149 13.33 -15.42 -16.96
N ALA A 150 14.43 -15.72 -17.65
CA ALA A 150 14.41 -16.23 -19.02
C ALA A 150 13.61 -17.54 -19.12
N ASP A 151 13.78 -18.45 -18.17
CA ASP A 151 13.08 -19.74 -18.14
C ASP A 151 11.55 -19.54 -17.98
N ILE A 152 11.13 -18.63 -17.10
CA ILE A 152 9.70 -18.32 -16.89
C ILE A 152 9.08 -17.65 -18.12
N PHE A 153 9.77 -16.67 -18.70
CA PHE A 153 9.29 -15.99 -19.90
C PHE A 153 9.16 -16.99 -21.08
N ALA A 154 10.13 -17.88 -21.23
CA ALA A 154 10.10 -18.94 -22.27
C ALA A 154 8.91 -19.90 -22.06
N ARG A 155 8.68 -20.39 -20.83
CA ARG A 155 7.54 -21.26 -20.49
C ARG A 155 6.19 -20.60 -20.80
N ASN A 156 6.08 -19.29 -20.59
CA ASN A 156 4.87 -18.52 -20.88
C ASN A 156 4.81 -17.98 -22.32
N LYS A 157 5.77 -18.34 -23.19
CA LYS A 157 5.86 -17.89 -24.59
C LYS A 157 5.91 -16.37 -24.74
N VAL A 158 6.53 -15.67 -23.80
CA VAL A 158 6.77 -14.23 -23.81
C VAL A 158 8.23 -13.97 -24.15
N ALA A 159 8.50 -13.07 -25.09
CA ALA A 159 9.87 -12.76 -25.49
C ALA A 159 10.65 -12.05 -24.38
N PHE A 160 11.84 -12.58 -24.06
CA PHE A 160 12.77 -12.00 -23.09
C PHE A 160 14.16 -11.91 -23.76
N SER A 161 14.46 -10.75 -24.33
CA SER A 161 15.72 -10.50 -25.04
C SER A 161 16.21 -9.09 -24.73
N GLU A 162 17.49 -8.80 -24.97
CA GLU A 162 18.06 -7.47 -24.73
C GLU A 162 17.32 -6.35 -25.47
N GLU A 163 16.78 -6.63 -26.65
CA GLU A 163 15.97 -5.69 -27.43
C GLU A 163 14.67 -5.31 -26.70
N LYS A 164 14.12 -6.24 -25.89
CA LYS A 164 12.89 -6.03 -25.12
C LYS A 164 13.13 -5.41 -23.74
N TYR A 165 14.35 -5.36 -23.25
CA TYR A 165 14.68 -4.85 -21.93
C TYR A 165 14.25 -3.40 -21.73
N PHE A 166 14.34 -2.56 -22.74
CA PHE A 166 13.84 -1.18 -22.67
C PHE A 166 12.31 -1.12 -22.55
N GLN A 167 11.62 -1.91 -23.36
CA GLN A 167 10.15 -1.98 -23.35
C GLN A 167 9.62 -2.54 -22.03
N LEU A 168 10.33 -3.49 -21.42
CA LEU A 168 9.98 -4.09 -20.14
C LEU A 168 10.36 -3.21 -18.93
N GLY A 169 11.09 -2.12 -19.15
CA GLY A 169 11.59 -1.27 -18.07
C GLY A 169 12.80 -1.84 -17.32
N ILE A 170 13.42 -2.92 -17.83
CA ILE A 170 14.62 -3.55 -17.29
C ILE A 170 15.85 -2.67 -17.49
N ARG A 171 15.91 -1.94 -18.62
CA ARG A 171 16.92 -0.93 -18.89
C ARG A 171 16.29 0.44 -19.09
N ASN A 172 16.92 1.46 -18.55
CA ASN A 172 16.53 2.84 -18.78
C ASN A 172 16.89 3.30 -20.20
N HIS A 173 15.98 4.01 -20.88
CA HIS A 173 16.16 4.43 -22.26
C HIS A 173 17.32 5.42 -22.48
N GLU A 174 17.57 6.30 -21.52
CA GLU A 174 18.59 7.35 -21.62
C GLU A 174 19.98 6.82 -21.21
N SER A 175 20.09 6.29 -20.00
CA SER A 175 21.36 5.84 -19.43
C SER A 175 21.84 4.48 -19.95
N LYS A 176 20.94 3.67 -20.55
CA LYS A 176 21.19 2.27 -20.98
C LYS A 176 21.53 1.33 -19.82
N LEU A 177 21.41 1.77 -18.58
CA LEU A 177 21.75 1.02 -17.38
C LEU A 177 20.55 0.19 -16.91
N TYR A 178 20.82 -0.87 -16.16
CA TYR A 178 19.82 -1.68 -15.51
C TYR A 178 19.12 -0.91 -14.40
N THR A 179 17.81 -1.09 -14.31
CA THR A 179 16.94 -0.50 -13.28
C THR A 179 16.83 -1.43 -12.07
N ASN A 180 16.22 -0.95 -10.96
CA ASN A 180 15.91 -1.83 -9.83
C ASN A 180 14.90 -2.91 -10.19
N LEU A 181 14.00 -2.68 -11.17
CA LEU A 181 13.19 -3.76 -11.72
C LEU A 181 14.06 -4.91 -12.26
N ALA A 182 15.13 -4.58 -13.00
CA ALA A 182 16.09 -5.58 -13.44
C ALA A 182 16.69 -6.35 -12.26
N LEU A 183 17.07 -5.65 -11.19
CA LEU A 183 17.60 -6.30 -9.98
C LEU A 183 16.59 -7.26 -9.36
N LEU A 184 15.30 -6.89 -9.28
CA LEU A 184 14.24 -7.77 -8.75
C LEU A 184 14.07 -9.03 -9.59
N LEU A 185 14.17 -8.92 -10.92
CA LEU A 185 14.03 -10.05 -11.84
C LEU A 185 15.30 -10.90 -11.95
N SER A 186 16.46 -10.38 -11.52
CA SER A 186 17.76 -11.04 -11.66
C SER A 186 17.99 -12.12 -10.61
N ASP A 187 18.94 -13.02 -10.92
CA ASP A 187 19.39 -14.04 -9.98
C ASP A 187 20.15 -13.44 -8.78
N GLN A 188 20.54 -12.15 -8.86
CA GLN A 188 21.21 -11.38 -7.81
C GLN A 188 20.24 -10.56 -6.94
N CYS A 189 18.94 -10.78 -7.03
CA CYS A 189 17.95 -10.12 -6.17
C CYS A 189 18.27 -10.39 -4.69
N ARG A 190 18.32 -9.31 -3.90
CA ARG A 190 18.65 -9.37 -2.46
C ARG A 190 17.44 -9.49 -1.54
N HIS A 191 16.27 -9.23 -2.10
CA HIS A 191 15.02 -9.38 -1.36
C HIS A 191 14.66 -10.85 -1.27
N THR A 192 14.04 -11.26 -0.16
CA THR A 192 13.75 -12.67 0.13
C THR A 192 12.32 -12.85 0.63
N VAL A 193 11.82 -14.07 0.49
CA VAL A 193 10.61 -14.56 1.14
C VAL A 193 11.03 -15.55 2.23
N LYS A 194 10.51 -15.41 3.43
CA LYS A 194 10.75 -16.30 4.57
C LYS A 194 9.45 -16.94 5.00
N ILE A 195 9.44 -18.25 5.09
CA ILE A 195 8.31 -19.02 5.59
C ILE A 195 8.72 -19.68 6.89
N ALA A 196 7.93 -19.51 7.94
CA ALA A 196 8.12 -20.13 9.23
C ALA A 196 6.86 -20.91 9.62
N ILE A 197 7.05 -22.14 10.11
CA ILE A 197 6.00 -22.98 10.66
C ILE A 197 6.17 -23.00 12.16
N PHE A 198 5.09 -22.74 12.88
CA PHE A 198 5.06 -22.73 14.34
C PHE A 198 4.21 -23.87 14.89
N SER A 199 4.62 -24.40 16.03
CA SER A 199 3.87 -25.42 16.77
C SER A 199 2.81 -24.85 17.72
N ASP A 200 2.93 -23.55 18.03
CA ASP A 200 2.06 -22.79 18.91
C ASP A 200 1.28 -21.72 18.15
N GLU A 201 0.18 -21.26 18.75
CA GLU A 201 -0.72 -20.25 18.14
C GLU A 201 -0.13 -18.83 18.19
N ASP A 202 0.76 -18.56 19.15
CA ASP A 202 1.36 -17.25 19.37
C ASP A 202 2.62 -17.01 18.49
N ASN A 203 2.95 -17.98 17.64
CA ASN A 203 4.13 -17.94 16.73
C ASN A 203 5.45 -17.73 17.49
N THR A 204 5.64 -18.44 18.61
CA THR A 204 6.84 -18.33 19.44
C THR A 204 7.77 -19.54 19.32
N VAL A 205 7.24 -20.73 19.02
CA VAL A 205 7.98 -21.98 18.94
C VAL A 205 8.06 -22.45 17.48
N PHE A 206 9.23 -22.30 16.89
CA PHE A 206 9.49 -22.74 15.51
C PHE A 206 9.48 -24.26 15.39
N GLN A 207 8.72 -24.77 14.42
CA GLN A 207 8.78 -26.17 13.99
C GLN A 207 9.69 -26.32 12.76
N ASP A 208 9.58 -25.41 11.78
CA ASP A 208 10.43 -25.36 10.60
C ASP A 208 10.52 -23.93 10.07
N LYS A 209 11.58 -23.65 9.29
CA LYS A 209 11.76 -22.35 8.64
C LYS A 209 12.53 -22.50 7.34
N LYS A 210 12.14 -21.72 6.33
CA LYS A 210 12.81 -21.72 5.02
C LYS A 210 12.89 -20.29 4.46
N GLU A 211 14.00 -19.98 3.80
CA GLU A 211 14.23 -18.71 3.13
C GLU A 211 14.42 -18.94 1.64
N PHE A 212 13.74 -18.15 0.82
CA PHE A 212 13.77 -18.20 -0.63
C PHE A 212 14.41 -16.90 -1.15
N SER A 213 15.42 -17.03 -2.02
CA SER A 213 16.25 -15.95 -2.52
C SER A 213 16.49 -16.06 -4.03
N GLY A 214 17.17 -15.06 -4.62
CA GLY A 214 17.35 -14.93 -6.06
C GLY A 214 16.19 -14.20 -6.71
N SER A 215 15.99 -14.39 -8.02
CA SER A 215 14.89 -13.75 -8.77
C SER A 215 13.55 -13.87 -8.05
N ILE A 216 12.75 -12.80 -8.06
CA ILE A 216 11.40 -12.87 -7.47
C ILE A 216 10.52 -13.97 -8.11
N PHE A 217 10.79 -14.35 -9.34
CA PHE A 217 10.09 -15.47 -9.98
C PHE A 217 10.47 -16.82 -9.34
N ARG A 218 11.75 -17.00 -9.08
CA ARG A 218 12.22 -18.18 -8.36
C ARG A 218 11.65 -18.23 -6.94
N GLN A 219 11.65 -17.07 -6.26
CA GLN A 219 11.04 -16.96 -4.93
C GLN A 219 9.54 -17.30 -4.97
N LEU A 220 8.81 -16.82 -5.99
CA LEU A 220 7.39 -17.13 -6.18
C LEU A 220 7.17 -18.64 -6.34
N GLU A 221 7.89 -19.29 -7.22
CA GLU A 221 7.71 -20.72 -7.51
C GLU A 221 8.08 -21.58 -6.29
N GLU A 222 9.31 -21.40 -5.77
CA GLU A 222 9.79 -22.20 -4.65
C GLU A 222 8.97 -21.96 -3.35
N ALA A 223 8.57 -20.72 -3.07
CA ALA A 223 7.73 -20.44 -1.90
C ALA A 223 6.32 -21.02 -2.07
N TYR A 224 5.75 -20.94 -3.27
CA TYR A 224 4.43 -21.52 -3.54
C TYR A 224 4.44 -23.05 -3.43
N GLU A 225 5.45 -23.72 -4.00
CA GLU A 225 5.63 -25.17 -3.84
C GLU A 225 5.75 -25.56 -2.37
N TYR A 226 6.51 -24.80 -1.58
CA TYR A 226 6.64 -25.07 -0.15
C TYR A 226 5.34 -24.84 0.60
N LEU A 227 4.57 -23.78 0.28
CA LEU A 227 3.24 -23.56 0.84
C LEU A 227 2.27 -24.70 0.53
N GLN A 228 2.32 -25.26 -0.68
CA GLN A 228 1.52 -26.44 -1.05
C GLN A 228 1.92 -27.68 -0.26
N LEU A 229 3.22 -27.91 -0.01
CA LEU A 229 3.69 -29.00 0.84
C LEU A 229 3.22 -28.88 2.31
N CYS A 230 3.11 -27.64 2.79
CA CYS A 230 2.62 -27.35 4.15
C CYS A 230 1.09 -27.42 4.25
N ASN A 231 0.37 -27.28 3.14
CA ASN A 231 -1.09 -27.31 3.07
C ASN A 231 -1.59 -28.74 3.23
N ARG A 232 -2.13 -29.07 4.39
CA ARG A 232 -2.57 -30.43 4.73
C ARG A 232 -3.93 -30.72 4.13
N ASN A 233 -4.13 -31.97 3.70
CA ASN A 233 -5.40 -32.48 3.26
C ASN A 233 -5.96 -33.45 4.31
N ARG A 234 -7.13 -33.18 4.83
CA ARG A 234 -7.92 -34.12 5.63
C ARG A 234 -8.95 -34.79 4.71
N ALA A 235 -8.78 -36.09 4.46
CA ALA A 235 -9.72 -36.85 3.67
C ALA A 235 -10.79 -37.49 4.60
N GLU A 236 -12.08 -37.26 4.29
CA GLU A 236 -13.21 -37.87 4.94
C GLU A 236 -13.92 -38.79 3.94
N ILE A 237 -14.34 -39.97 4.40
CA ILE A 237 -15.11 -40.94 3.58
C ILE A 237 -16.56 -40.89 4.03
N LEU A 238 -17.43 -40.37 3.16
CA LEU A 238 -18.87 -40.35 3.36
C LEU A 238 -19.54 -41.39 2.44
N GLY A 239 -19.86 -42.55 2.98
CA GLY A 239 -20.37 -43.66 2.19
C GLY A 239 -19.31 -44.21 1.22
N LEU A 240 -19.53 -44.07 -0.09
CA LEU A 240 -18.60 -44.49 -1.14
C LEU A 240 -17.76 -43.30 -1.68
N GLU A 241 -18.01 -42.09 -1.25
CA GLU A 241 -17.34 -40.89 -1.76
C GLU A 241 -16.27 -40.42 -0.78
N ARG A 242 -15.11 -40.05 -1.34
CA ARG A 242 -14.05 -39.38 -0.60
C ARG A 242 -14.20 -37.87 -0.78
N GLN A 243 -14.22 -37.15 0.32
CA GLN A 243 -14.17 -35.68 0.35
C GLN A 243 -12.84 -35.24 0.90
N ASP A 244 -12.17 -34.37 0.14
CA ASP A 244 -10.88 -33.80 0.49
C ASP A 244 -11.07 -32.39 1.08
N HIS A 245 -10.56 -32.16 2.27
CA HIS A 245 -10.64 -30.90 3.00
C HIS A 245 -9.24 -30.35 3.23
N TRP A 246 -8.86 -29.39 2.39
CA TRP A 246 -7.58 -28.71 2.53
C TRP A 246 -7.61 -27.67 3.63
N ASP A 247 -6.48 -27.49 4.35
CA ASP A 247 -6.37 -26.45 5.37
C ASP A 247 -6.59 -25.06 4.79
N TYR A 248 -6.12 -24.82 3.56
CA TYR A 248 -6.27 -23.57 2.84
C TYR A 248 -6.63 -23.82 1.37
N PRO A 249 -7.50 -22.99 0.75
CA PRO A 249 -7.69 -23.03 -0.70
C PRO A 249 -6.40 -22.67 -1.41
N GLU A 250 -5.93 -23.52 -2.33
CA GLU A 250 -4.69 -23.28 -3.09
C GLU A 250 -4.67 -21.92 -3.80
N ALA A 251 -5.81 -21.52 -4.37
CA ALA A 251 -5.94 -20.23 -5.04
C ALA A 251 -5.79 -19.04 -4.07
N ALA A 252 -6.18 -19.20 -2.78
CA ALA A 252 -6.00 -18.16 -1.77
C ALA A 252 -4.53 -18.01 -1.36
N LEU A 253 -3.82 -19.13 -1.17
CA LEU A 253 -2.38 -19.11 -0.88
C LEU A 253 -1.59 -18.46 -2.02
N ARG A 254 -1.90 -18.86 -3.28
CA ARG A 254 -1.29 -18.31 -4.48
C ARG A 254 -1.50 -16.78 -4.57
N GLU A 255 -2.73 -16.35 -4.41
CA GLU A 255 -3.10 -14.94 -4.53
C GLU A 255 -2.46 -14.08 -3.43
N ALA A 256 -2.45 -14.57 -2.19
CA ALA A 256 -1.81 -13.88 -1.07
C ALA A 256 -0.29 -13.73 -1.28
N LEU A 257 0.39 -14.77 -1.78
CA LEU A 257 1.82 -14.73 -2.07
C LEU A 257 2.14 -13.74 -3.19
N ILE A 258 1.39 -13.77 -4.29
CA ILE A 258 1.57 -12.86 -5.43
C ILE A 258 1.34 -11.41 -4.99
N ASN A 259 0.27 -11.14 -4.23
CA ASN A 259 0.00 -9.80 -3.71
C ASN A 259 1.14 -9.31 -2.79
N ALA A 260 1.67 -10.18 -1.93
CA ALA A 260 2.80 -9.84 -1.07
C ALA A 260 4.05 -9.45 -1.88
N LEU A 261 4.32 -10.12 -3.02
CA LEU A 261 5.44 -9.80 -3.90
C LEU A 261 5.21 -8.51 -4.70
N ILE A 262 4.03 -8.32 -5.30
CA ILE A 262 3.78 -7.17 -6.20
C ILE A 262 3.64 -5.86 -5.42
N HIS A 263 2.99 -5.88 -4.26
CA HIS A 263 2.67 -4.67 -3.51
C HIS A 263 3.71 -4.29 -2.45
N ARG A 264 4.77 -5.08 -2.27
CA ARG A 264 5.85 -4.78 -1.35
C ARG A 264 6.55 -3.45 -1.68
N ASP A 265 6.95 -2.71 -0.66
CA ASP A 265 7.90 -1.61 -0.81
C ASP A 265 9.34 -2.13 -0.84
N TYR A 266 9.90 -2.24 -2.04
CA TYR A 266 11.26 -2.73 -2.27
C TYR A 266 12.36 -1.73 -1.94
N SER A 267 12.02 -0.50 -1.54
CA SER A 267 13.00 0.45 -1.02
C SER A 267 13.54 0.03 0.36
N TYR A 268 12.85 -0.86 1.07
CA TYR A 268 13.27 -1.43 2.35
C TYR A 268 13.89 -2.82 2.16
N SER A 269 14.95 -3.10 2.94
CA SER A 269 15.74 -4.34 2.83
C SER A 269 15.15 -5.56 3.56
N GLY A 270 14.04 -5.45 4.29
CA GLY A 270 13.42 -6.58 5.00
C GLY A 270 12.94 -7.70 4.06
N SER A 271 12.45 -8.80 4.61
CA SER A 271 11.87 -9.92 3.85
C SER A 271 10.34 -9.86 3.86
N ILE A 272 9.69 -10.50 2.90
CA ILE A 272 8.30 -10.93 3.06
C ILE A 272 8.31 -12.08 4.07
N ILE A 273 7.42 -12.04 5.06
CA ILE A 273 7.32 -13.05 6.10
C ILE A 273 5.99 -13.78 5.96
N ILE A 274 6.03 -15.10 5.96
CA ILE A 274 4.85 -15.95 5.96
C ILE A 274 4.94 -16.84 7.19
N ASN A 275 3.98 -16.70 8.10
CA ASN A 275 3.88 -17.50 9.31
C ASN A 275 2.72 -18.48 9.18
N ILE A 276 2.97 -19.74 9.46
CA ILE A 276 2.00 -20.82 9.41
C ILE A 276 1.90 -21.42 10.81
N ASN A 277 0.70 -21.48 11.36
CA ASN A 277 0.41 -22.24 12.57
C ASN A 277 -0.86 -23.08 12.39
N GLN A 278 -1.32 -23.77 13.43
CA GLN A 278 -2.49 -24.65 13.34
C GLN A 278 -3.77 -23.91 12.95
N LYS A 279 -3.92 -22.63 13.37
CA LYS A 279 -5.15 -21.86 13.18
C LYS A 279 -5.19 -21.04 11.91
N GLN A 280 -4.03 -20.61 11.40
CA GLN A 280 -3.96 -19.63 10.32
C GLN A 280 -2.62 -19.58 9.61
N THR A 281 -2.64 -18.98 8.43
CA THR A 281 -1.43 -18.55 7.71
C THR A 281 -1.47 -17.04 7.50
N GLU A 282 -0.38 -16.35 7.85
CA GLU A 282 -0.23 -14.91 7.73
C GLU A 282 0.80 -14.58 6.64
N PHE A 283 0.45 -13.65 5.75
CA PHE A 283 1.38 -13.07 4.77
C PHE A 283 1.63 -11.62 5.14
N ILE A 284 2.87 -11.30 5.46
CA ILE A 284 3.28 -9.97 5.94
C ILE A 284 4.27 -9.39 4.94
N SER A 285 3.93 -8.28 4.32
CA SER A 285 4.83 -7.53 3.43
C SER A 285 5.09 -6.12 3.97
N ILE A 286 6.30 -5.60 3.69
CA ILE A 286 6.69 -4.25 4.05
C ILE A 286 6.04 -3.27 3.07
N GLY A 287 5.53 -2.16 3.59
CA GLY A 287 4.80 -1.13 2.89
C GLY A 287 3.31 -1.15 3.22
N GLY A 288 2.78 -0.01 3.63
CA GLY A 288 1.34 0.21 3.80
C GLY A 288 0.64 0.37 2.45
N LEU A 289 -0.60 0.81 2.47
CA LEU A 289 -1.32 1.18 1.24
C LEU A 289 -0.74 2.47 0.65
N LEU A 290 -0.97 2.67 -0.64
CA LEU A 290 -0.67 3.94 -1.28
C LEU A 290 -1.56 5.05 -0.70
N PRO A 291 -1.09 6.30 -0.67
CA PRO A 291 -1.87 7.43 -0.17
C PRO A 291 -3.25 7.51 -0.84
N GLY A 292 -4.28 7.76 -0.04
CA GLY A 292 -5.66 7.86 -0.52
C GLY A 292 -6.39 6.54 -0.72
N ILE A 293 -5.75 5.38 -0.48
CA ILE A 293 -6.37 4.04 -0.57
C ILE A 293 -6.67 3.52 0.83
N SER A 294 -7.88 3.04 1.04
CA SER A 294 -8.32 2.39 2.27
C SER A 294 -8.42 0.86 2.12
N PRO A 295 -8.44 0.10 3.23
CA PRO A 295 -8.69 -1.35 3.19
C PRO A 295 -10.05 -1.70 2.55
N GLU A 296 -11.05 -0.83 2.71
CA GLU A 296 -12.38 -0.96 2.11
C GLU A 296 -12.32 -0.83 0.58
N ASP A 297 -11.51 0.09 0.05
CA ASP A 297 -11.31 0.26 -1.38
C ASP A 297 -10.74 -1.01 -2.02
N ILE A 298 -9.79 -1.66 -1.34
CA ILE A 298 -9.21 -2.93 -1.79
C ILE A 298 -10.26 -4.04 -1.81
N LYS A 299 -11.09 -4.15 -0.77
CA LYS A 299 -12.21 -5.11 -0.72
C LYS A 299 -13.23 -4.82 -1.82
N ASN A 300 -13.40 -3.55 -2.20
CA ASN A 300 -14.23 -3.11 -3.33
C ASN A 300 -13.57 -3.33 -4.70
N GLY A 301 -12.31 -3.80 -4.75
CA GLY A 301 -11.60 -4.19 -5.97
C GLY A 301 -10.77 -3.07 -6.59
N ILE A 302 -10.51 -1.98 -5.87
CA ILE A 302 -9.51 -1.00 -6.29
C ILE A 302 -8.13 -1.64 -6.09
N SER A 303 -7.33 -1.65 -7.15
CA SER A 303 -5.98 -2.18 -7.14
C SER A 303 -5.03 -1.17 -7.77
N LEU A 304 -4.24 -0.53 -6.93
CA LEU A 304 -3.12 0.29 -7.35
C LEU A 304 -1.82 -0.39 -6.90
N SER A 305 -0.92 -0.63 -7.83
CA SER A 305 0.35 -1.27 -7.53
C SER A 305 1.42 -0.25 -7.20
N ARG A 306 2.18 -0.50 -6.13
CA ARG A 306 3.40 0.24 -5.80
C ARG A 306 4.51 -0.02 -6.84
N ASN A 307 4.47 -1.17 -7.50
CA ASN A 307 5.42 -1.59 -8.52
C ASN A 307 4.66 -1.88 -9.83
N PRO A 308 4.24 -0.83 -10.58
CA PRO A 308 3.37 -0.98 -11.73
C PRO A 308 4.02 -1.76 -12.89
N LYS A 309 5.32 -1.59 -13.14
CA LYS A 309 6.02 -2.35 -14.20
C LYS A 309 6.19 -3.82 -13.83
N LEU A 310 6.46 -4.10 -12.56
CA LEU A 310 6.48 -5.48 -12.07
C LEU A 310 5.10 -6.13 -12.21
N ALA A 311 4.04 -5.43 -11.83
CA ALA A 311 2.66 -5.90 -12.00
C ALA A 311 2.34 -6.14 -13.48
N GLU A 312 2.77 -5.26 -14.39
CA GLU A 312 2.62 -5.44 -15.84
C GLU A 312 3.32 -6.72 -16.34
N ILE A 313 4.53 -6.99 -15.86
CA ILE A 313 5.24 -8.23 -16.20
C ILE A 313 4.49 -9.47 -15.71
N PHE A 314 4.02 -9.45 -14.44
CA PHE A 314 3.21 -10.55 -13.90
C PHE A 314 1.92 -10.77 -14.69
N HIS A 315 1.28 -9.69 -15.16
CA HIS A 315 0.11 -9.77 -16.03
C HIS A 315 0.47 -10.39 -17.41
N ARG A 316 1.54 -9.94 -18.04
CA ARG A 316 2.03 -10.49 -19.33
C ARG A 316 2.35 -11.99 -19.23
N LEU A 317 2.87 -12.41 -18.09
CA LEU A 317 3.14 -13.82 -17.76
C LEU A 317 1.89 -14.59 -17.29
N ARG A 318 0.72 -13.96 -17.27
CA ARG A 318 -0.58 -14.52 -16.83
C ARG A 318 -0.59 -15.01 -15.37
N PHE A 319 0.26 -14.43 -14.53
CA PHE A 319 0.21 -14.69 -13.10
C PHE A 319 -0.90 -13.89 -12.40
N ILE A 320 -1.30 -12.75 -12.94
CA ILE A 320 -2.37 -11.91 -12.41
C ILE A 320 -3.34 -11.46 -13.50
N GLU A 321 -4.53 -11.05 -13.09
CA GLU A 321 -5.54 -10.37 -13.90
C GLU A 321 -5.55 -8.87 -13.55
N SER A 322 -5.82 -7.99 -14.54
CA SER A 322 -5.75 -6.53 -14.37
C SER A 322 -6.99 -5.90 -13.70
N TYR A 323 -7.91 -6.70 -13.14
CA TYR A 323 -9.23 -6.24 -12.70
C TYR A 323 -9.41 -6.08 -11.19
N GLY A 324 -8.34 -6.14 -10.38
CA GLY A 324 -8.43 -6.01 -8.93
C GLY A 324 -9.26 -7.11 -8.24
N THR A 325 -9.34 -8.29 -8.86
CA THR A 325 -10.19 -9.40 -8.39
C THR A 325 -9.52 -10.28 -7.32
N GLY A 326 -8.22 -10.12 -7.10
CA GLY A 326 -7.42 -11.04 -6.28
C GLY A 326 -7.90 -11.13 -4.83
N ILE A 327 -7.97 -10.03 -4.14
CA ILE A 327 -8.45 -9.99 -2.74
C ILE A 327 -9.92 -10.45 -2.66
N ARG A 328 -10.78 -10.03 -3.58
CA ARG A 328 -12.18 -10.51 -3.64
C ARG A 328 -12.27 -12.02 -3.81
N ARG A 329 -11.39 -12.61 -4.65
CA ARG A 329 -11.30 -14.06 -4.85
C ARG A 329 -10.94 -14.78 -3.55
N ILE A 330 -9.98 -14.26 -2.78
CA ILE A 330 -9.64 -14.81 -1.47
C ILE A 330 -10.89 -14.85 -0.58
N PHE A 331 -11.58 -13.72 -0.39
CA PHE A 331 -12.77 -13.68 0.46
C PHE A 331 -13.90 -14.59 -0.06
N ALA A 332 -14.09 -14.68 -1.38
CA ALA A 332 -15.10 -15.54 -1.98
C ALA A 332 -14.86 -17.03 -1.69
N LEU A 333 -13.60 -17.48 -1.65
CA LEU A 333 -13.22 -18.85 -1.33
C LEU A 333 -13.55 -19.22 0.13
N TYR A 334 -13.57 -18.24 1.03
CA TYR A 334 -13.91 -18.44 2.44
C TYR A 334 -15.38 -18.18 2.80
N LYS A 335 -16.23 -17.86 1.80
CA LYS A 335 -17.64 -17.46 2.05
C LYS A 335 -18.43 -18.45 2.92
N LYS A 336 -18.14 -19.76 2.83
CA LYS A 336 -18.79 -20.82 3.62
C LYS A 336 -18.02 -21.18 4.90
N CYS A 337 -16.88 -20.57 5.16
CA CYS A 337 -16.10 -20.80 6.36
C CYS A 337 -16.64 -19.93 7.52
N SER A 338 -16.66 -20.44 8.74
CA SER A 338 -17.11 -19.70 9.93
C SER A 338 -16.21 -18.50 10.25
N LYS A 339 -14.92 -18.57 9.88
CA LYS A 339 -13.96 -17.47 9.99
C LYS A 339 -13.60 -16.95 8.60
N GLN A 340 -13.54 -15.65 8.46
CA GLN A 340 -13.19 -14.99 7.22
C GLN A 340 -11.72 -14.52 7.24
N PRO A 341 -11.08 -14.37 6.07
CA PRO A 341 -9.78 -13.72 5.98
C PRO A 341 -9.81 -12.30 6.56
N GLU A 342 -8.70 -11.90 7.16
CA GLU A 342 -8.55 -10.56 7.75
C GLU A 342 -7.38 -9.81 7.10
N ILE A 343 -7.53 -8.49 6.98
CA ILE A 343 -6.49 -7.60 6.46
C ILE A 343 -6.16 -6.56 7.51
N PHE A 344 -4.88 -6.46 7.86
CA PHE A 344 -4.35 -5.47 8.77
C PHE A 344 -3.35 -4.58 8.01
N VAL A 345 -3.54 -3.28 8.12
CA VAL A 345 -2.69 -2.30 7.44
C VAL A 345 -2.17 -1.28 8.44
N THR A 346 -0.88 -0.99 8.34
CA THR A 346 -0.23 0.13 9.03
C THR A 346 0.47 1.01 7.98
N SER A 347 1.05 2.12 8.39
CA SER A 347 1.88 2.96 7.50
C SER A 347 3.05 2.19 6.85
N HIS A 348 3.53 1.10 7.49
CA HIS A 348 4.75 0.40 7.07
C HIS A 348 4.56 -1.09 6.78
N SER A 349 3.36 -1.62 6.93
CA SER A 349 3.10 -3.05 6.67
C SER A 349 1.70 -3.31 6.16
N PHE A 350 1.59 -4.34 5.34
CA PHE A 350 0.35 -4.97 4.93
C PHE A 350 0.40 -6.43 5.35
N ARG A 351 -0.64 -6.89 6.08
CA ARG A 351 -0.76 -8.28 6.53
C ARG A 351 -2.12 -8.81 6.14
N ILE A 352 -2.15 -9.95 5.47
CA ILE A 352 -3.35 -10.74 5.24
C ILE A 352 -3.26 -12.05 6.01
N VAL A 353 -4.34 -12.40 6.71
CA VAL A 353 -4.48 -13.61 7.51
C VAL A 353 -5.52 -14.51 6.85
N LEU A 354 -5.13 -15.74 6.55
CA LEU A 354 -6.00 -16.77 6.03
C LEU A 354 -6.27 -17.79 7.14
N PRO A 355 -7.51 -17.95 7.62
CA PRO A 355 -7.83 -18.95 8.63
C PRO A 355 -7.73 -20.37 8.06
N ASN A 356 -7.25 -21.32 8.87
CA ASN A 356 -7.29 -22.73 8.52
C ASN A 356 -8.75 -23.20 8.49
N MET A 357 -9.20 -23.69 7.33
CA MET A 357 -10.61 -24.06 7.12
C MET A 357 -11.03 -25.27 7.96
N ASN A 358 -10.10 -26.21 8.22
CA ASN A 358 -10.35 -27.40 9.02
C ASN A 358 -10.48 -27.09 10.51
N GLU A 359 -9.81 -26.03 10.99
CA GLU A 359 -9.92 -25.57 12.39
C GLU A 359 -11.03 -24.52 12.59
N ALA A 360 -11.34 -23.74 11.56
CA ALA A 360 -12.36 -22.71 11.62
C ALA A 360 -13.79 -23.27 11.58
N GLY A 361 -13.96 -24.46 10.98
CA GLY A 361 -15.27 -25.07 10.75
C GLY A 361 -16.06 -24.42 9.60
N MET A 362 -17.02 -25.16 9.07
CA MET A 362 -17.94 -24.67 8.03
C MET A 362 -19.20 -24.10 8.66
N ILE A 363 -19.81 -23.10 8.03
CA ILE A 363 -21.13 -22.62 8.41
C ILE A 363 -22.14 -23.75 8.08
N GLN A 364 -22.76 -24.33 9.10
CA GLN A 364 -23.88 -25.24 8.88
C GLN A 364 -25.06 -24.44 8.32
N GLU A 365 -25.41 -24.68 7.06
CA GLU A 365 -26.67 -24.22 6.51
C GLU A 365 -27.75 -25.00 7.30
N THR A 366 -28.42 -24.38 8.25
CA THR A 366 -29.63 -24.92 8.89
C THR A 366 -30.67 -25.05 7.80
N TYR A 367 -30.82 -26.24 7.31
CA TYR A 367 -31.98 -26.64 6.48
C TYR A 367 -33.20 -26.50 7.36
N ASN A 368 -33.86 -25.35 7.33
CA ASN A 368 -35.22 -25.19 7.84
C ASN A 368 -36.18 -25.89 6.85
N GLY A 369 -36.07 -27.21 6.79
CA GLY A 369 -37.12 -28.06 6.23
C GLY A 369 -38.29 -28.03 7.17
N LYS A 370 -39.23 -27.11 6.98
CA LYS A 370 -40.61 -27.33 7.41
C LYS A 370 -41.10 -28.59 6.70
N VAL A 371 -41.05 -29.71 7.37
CA VAL A 371 -41.86 -30.86 7.03
C VAL A 371 -43.30 -30.45 7.35
N ASP A 372 -44.06 -30.12 6.33
CA ASP A 372 -45.50 -30.01 6.41
C ASP A 372 -46.07 -31.40 6.78
N ASN A 373 -46.25 -31.64 8.07
CA ASN A 373 -46.92 -32.82 8.64
C ASN A 373 -48.45 -32.67 8.68
N ASP A 374 -49.04 -32.10 7.64
CA ASP A 374 -50.50 -32.03 7.52
C ASP A 374 -51.00 -32.67 6.22
N LYS A 375 -50.84 -33.98 6.09
CA LYS A 375 -51.66 -34.78 5.15
C LYS A 375 -51.43 -36.28 5.32
N VAL A 376 -51.77 -36.85 6.48
CA VAL A 376 -52.15 -38.30 6.60
C VAL A 376 -53.03 -38.47 7.82
N LEU A 377 -54.29 -38.10 7.73
CA LEU A 377 -55.34 -38.54 8.62
C LEU A 377 -56.68 -38.30 7.91
N MET A 378 -57.02 -39.16 7.00
CA MET A 378 -58.39 -39.51 6.63
C MET A 378 -58.41 -40.65 5.58
N ASP A 379 -58.51 -41.86 6.01
CA ASP A 379 -59.37 -42.88 5.41
C ASP A 379 -59.10 -44.24 6.03
N LYS A 380 -59.79 -44.50 7.15
CA LYS A 380 -60.14 -45.84 7.57
C LYS A 380 -61.54 -45.78 8.20
N LYS A 381 -62.54 -45.88 7.39
CA LYS A 381 -63.86 -46.43 7.83
C LYS A 381 -64.24 -47.57 6.88
N HIS A 382 -64.16 -48.77 7.41
CA HIS A 382 -64.93 -49.92 6.93
C HIS A 382 -66.37 -49.67 7.20
N PRO A 383 -67.26 -50.23 6.38
CA PRO A 383 -68.40 -50.94 6.95
C PRO A 383 -68.36 -52.41 6.59
N ALA A 384 -68.66 -53.19 7.62
CA ALA A 384 -69.12 -54.57 7.48
C ALA A 384 -70.52 -54.60 6.87
N ASN A 385 -70.72 -55.43 5.92
CA ASN A 385 -71.70 -56.51 5.72
C ASN A 385 -71.58 -57.05 4.30
#